data_7d315f9415c876dbc8cdbee3b50a14d6
#
_entry.id   7d315f9415c876dbc8cdbee3b50a14d6
#
_cell.length_a   1.000
_cell.length_b   1.000
_cell.length_c   1.000
_cell.angle_alpha   90.00
_cell.angle_beta   90.00
_cell.angle_gamma   90.00
#
_symmetry.space_group_name_H-M   'P 1'
#
loop_
_entity.id
_entity.type
_entity.pdbx_description
1 polymer ?
#
loop_
_entity_poly.entity_id
_entity_poly.type
_entity_poly.pdbx_seq_one_letter_code
_entity_poly.pdbx_strand_id
1 'polypeptide(L)'
;MHLGKMGRENRRHGLAIIAAATMMLACGNPKVSDKAVEEFYQPVSQPEDIRRNIPDVLMELPRMEVPASETMIEHEGFRISYNRTRLIPNWVAYELTKSETYGNVERTDYFDVDPSISGRQAQFSDYSHTGYDRGHMAPAGDMKWSQDAMDACFYLTNICPQNHNLNKGAWNDLEIKCRQWARRYGKAWIVTGPVVTSEEPKTIGRRHVVVPDAFFKVVLVPKGEGYEAAAFVMKNDNGNLDYTQCSMTVDEAENLTGIDFYYALPDDIEDKVERSYNASVWK
;
A
#
# COMPACT_ATOMS: atom_id res chain seq x y z
N MET A 1 -1.86 24.61 28.67
CA MET A 1 -2.50 25.21 27.50
C MET A 1 -2.99 24.09 26.62
N HIS A 2 -4.31 23.93 26.54
CA HIS A 2 -4.97 22.89 25.78
C HIS A 2 -4.83 23.17 24.29
N LEU A 3 -4.16 22.27 23.54
CA LEU A 3 -4.37 22.15 22.11
C LEU A 3 -5.52 21.18 21.92
N GLY A 4 -6.66 21.76 21.53
CA GLY A 4 -7.90 21.04 21.32
C GLY A 4 -7.80 20.08 20.16
N LYS A 5 -8.40 18.92 20.33
CA LYS A 5 -8.80 17.99 19.29
C LYS A 5 -9.55 18.76 18.20
N MET A 6 -8.94 18.94 17.05
CA MET A 6 -9.68 19.30 15.85
C MET A 6 -10.45 18.05 15.42
N GLY A 7 -11.74 18.17 15.55
CA GLY A 7 -12.65 17.06 15.58
C GLY A 7 -12.85 16.41 14.21
N ARG A 8 -13.18 15.16 14.32
CA ARG A 8 -13.75 14.25 13.32
C ARG A 8 -15.11 14.71 12.72
N GLU A 9 -15.51 15.97 12.87
CA GLU A 9 -16.82 16.47 12.38
C GLU A 9 -16.93 16.61 10.84
N ASN A 10 -15.81 16.53 10.10
CA ASN A 10 -15.85 16.66 8.64
C ASN A 10 -16.05 15.34 7.86
N ARG A 11 -16.22 14.22 8.54
CA ARG A 11 -16.46 12.91 7.88
C ARG A 11 -17.91 12.73 7.37
N ARG A 12 -18.81 13.71 7.53
CA ARG A 12 -20.24 13.59 7.17
C ARG A 12 -20.67 14.19 5.83
N HIS A 13 -19.76 14.63 4.97
CA HIS A 13 -20.15 15.23 3.69
C HIS A 13 -19.65 14.40 2.49
N GLY A 14 -20.19 13.20 2.38
CA GLY A 14 -20.04 12.32 1.21
C GLY A 14 -20.82 12.76 -0.04
N LEU A 15 -20.90 14.07 -0.32
CA LEU A 15 -21.69 14.56 -1.48
C LEU A 15 -20.90 15.41 -2.49
N ALA A 16 -19.59 15.55 -2.37
CA ALA A 16 -18.80 16.46 -3.24
C ALA A 16 -17.98 15.78 -4.34
N ILE A 17 -17.95 14.45 -4.45
CA ILE A 17 -17.07 13.73 -5.40
C ILE A 17 -17.77 13.37 -6.73
N ILE A 18 -19.08 13.52 -6.86
CA ILE A 18 -19.82 13.20 -8.11
C ILE A 18 -19.54 14.18 -9.26
N ALA A 19 -19.01 15.37 -8.98
CA ALA A 19 -18.77 16.39 -10.02
C ALA A 19 -17.43 16.25 -10.78
N ALA A 20 -16.47 15.48 -10.27
CA ALA A 20 -15.14 15.35 -10.90
C ALA A 20 -15.05 14.23 -11.95
N ALA A 21 -15.92 13.23 -11.90
CA ALA A 21 -15.91 12.10 -12.83
C ALA A 21 -16.42 12.44 -14.24
N THR A 22 -17.15 13.56 -14.41
CA THR A 22 -17.80 13.91 -15.67
C THR A 22 -16.89 14.69 -16.65
N MET A 23 -15.69 15.12 -16.25
CA MET A 23 -14.80 15.92 -17.07
C MET A 23 -13.62 15.17 -17.70
N MET A 24 -13.44 13.85 -17.42
CA MET A 24 -12.34 13.05 -17.99
C MET A 24 -12.70 12.19 -19.21
N LEU A 25 -13.86 12.42 -19.83
CA LEU A 25 -14.37 11.64 -20.98
C LEU A 25 -13.84 12.08 -22.35
N ALA A 26 -12.76 12.86 -22.42
CA ALA A 26 -12.29 13.43 -23.70
C ALA A 26 -10.96 12.86 -24.24
N CYS A 27 -10.26 11.96 -23.55
CA CYS A 27 -9.02 11.36 -24.07
C CYS A 27 -9.09 9.85 -23.93
N GLY A 28 -9.25 9.14 -25.04
CA GLY A 28 -9.53 7.71 -25.18
C GLY A 28 -8.56 6.75 -24.50
N ASN A 29 -8.81 6.44 -23.23
CA ASN A 29 -8.29 5.28 -22.53
C ASN A 29 -9.36 4.19 -22.41
N PRO A 30 -9.00 2.88 -22.36
CA PRO A 30 -9.99 1.81 -22.31
C PRO A 30 -10.92 2.00 -21.11
N LYS A 31 -12.21 2.04 -21.40
CA LYS A 31 -13.30 2.32 -20.49
C LYS A 31 -13.37 1.25 -19.39
N VAL A 32 -13.03 1.62 -18.16
CA VAL A 32 -13.70 1.03 -17.01
C VAL A 32 -15.17 1.41 -17.16
N SER A 33 -16.09 0.44 -17.28
CA SER A 33 -17.49 0.75 -17.51
C SER A 33 -18.06 1.43 -16.25
N ASP A 34 -18.86 2.51 -16.45
CA ASP A 34 -19.55 3.22 -15.37
C ASP A 34 -20.32 2.28 -14.41
N LYS A 35 -20.74 1.09 -14.90
CA LYS A 35 -21.32 0.03 -14.10
C LYS A 35 -20.38 -0.55 -13.03
N ALA A 36 -19.06 -0.65 -13.30
CA ALA A 36 -18.11 -1.18 -12.33
C ALA A 36 -17.89 -0.22 -11.17
N VAL A 37 -17.93 1.10 -11.43
CA VAL A 37 -17.76 2.13 -10.38
C VAL A 37 -19.03 2.26 -9.52
N GLU A 38 -20.22 2.16 -10.11
CA GLU A 38 -21.47 2.19 -9.35
C GLU A 38 -21.71 0.92 -8.52
N GLU A 39 -21.19 -0.24 -8.96
CA GLU A 39 -21.32 -1.50 -8.23
C GLU A 39 -20.45 -1.52 -6.95
N PHE A 40 -19.39 -0.69 -6.90
CA PHE A 40 -18.49 -0.56 -5.75
C PHE A 40 -18.97 0.45 -4.68
N TYR A 41 -19.92 1.32 -4.99
CA TYR A 41 -20.38 2.39 -4.10
C TYR A 41 -21.87 2.28 -3.71
N GLN A 42 -22.41 1.09 -3.55
CA GLN A 42 -23.77 0.94 -3.01
C GLN A 42 -23.77 1.27 -1.50
N PRO A 43 -24.63 2.18 -1.03
CA PRO A 43 -24.73 2.46 0.41
C PRO A 43 -25.28 1.21 1.13
N VAL A 44 -24.50 0.70 2.07
CA VAL A 44 -24.89 -0.46 2.89
C VAL A 44 -26.02 -0.06 3.85
N SER A 45 -27.18 -0.69 3.72
CA SER A 45 -28.33 -0.50 4.60
C SER A 45 -28.38 -1.59 5.68
N GLN A 46 -28.25 -1.19 6.95
CA GLN A 46 -28.51 -1.89 8.21
C GLN A 46 -27.30 -2.55 8.91
N PRO A 47 -27.15 -2.31 10.23
CA PRO A 47 -25.97 -2.75 11.02
C PRO A 47 -25.85 -4.26 11.26
N GLU A 48 -26.89 -5.05 11.07
CA GLU A 48 -26.91 -6.48 11.41
C GLU A 48 -26.49 -7.40 10.25
N ASP A 49 -26.54 -6.92 8.99
CA ASP A 49 -26.11 -7.67 7.80
C ASP A 49 -24.64 -7.44 7.41
N ILE A 50 -23.98 -6.48 8.03
CA ILE A 50 -22.61 -6.02 7.69
C ILE A 50 -21.57 -7.11 7.93
N ARG A 51 -21.78 -8.01 8.91
CA ARG A 51 -20.84 -9.08 9.24
C ARG A 51 -20.73 -10.20 8.19
N ARG A 52 -21.65 -10.25 7.21
CA ARG A 52 -21.70 -11.34 6.22
C ARG A 52 -21.31 -10.94 4.80
N ASN A 53 -21.20 -9.63 4.51
CA ASN A 53 -21.01 -9.13 3.14
C ASN A 53 -20.00 -7.99 3.01
N ILE A 54 -18.91 -7.98 3.81
CA ILE A 54 -17.75 -7.18 3.43
C ILE A 54 -17.14 -7.92 2.24
N PRO A 55 -17.16 -7.32 1.02
CA PRO A 55 -16.47 -7.97 -0.09
C PRO A 55 -14.99 -8.06 0.27
N ASP A 56 -14.45 -9.26 0.41
CA ASP A 56 -13.01 -9.50 0.61
C ASP A 56 -12.13 -8.76 -0.42
N VAL A 57 -12.72 -8.34 -1.52
CA VAL A 57 -12.06 -7.86 -2.74
C VAL A 57 -11.48 -6.45 -2.61
N LEU A 58 -11.74 -5.69 -1.55
CA LEU A 58 -11.28 -4.30 -1.43
C LEU A 58 -10.75 -3.93 -0.04
N MET A 59 -10.58 -4.90 0.83
CA MET A 59 -10.12 -4.66 2.21
C MET A 59 -8.71 -4.08 2.27
N GLU A 60 -7.89 -4.37 1.27
CA GLU A 60 -6.53 -3.85 1.17
C GLU A 60 -6.46 -2.41 0.66
N LEU A 61 -7.50 -1.90 -0.01
CA LEU A 61 -7.42 -0.58 -0.63
C LEU A 61 -7.52 0.54 0.43
N PRO A 62 -6.52 1.40 0.51
CA PRO A 62 -6.60 2.57 1.37
C PRO A 62 -7.27 3.73 0.65
N ARG A 63 -7.73 4.72 1.42
CA ARG A 63 -8.23 5.99 0.91
C ARG A 63 -7.26 7.11 1.26
N MET A 64 -6.97 7.99 0.32
CA MET A 64 -6.18 9.19 0.54
C MET A 64 -6.71 10.34 -0.32
N GLU A 65 -6.43 11.58 0.09
CA GLU A 65 -6.62 12.72 -0.81
C GLU A 65 -5.60 12.62 -1.96
N VAL A 66 -6.13 12.46 -3.17
CA VAL A 66 -5.34 12.12 -4.35
C VAL A 66 -4.71 13.37 -4.96
N PRO A 67 -3.37 13.47 -5.07
CA PRO A 67 -2.74 14.50 -5.88
C PRO A 67 -3.13 14.36 -7.34
N ALA A 68 -3.26 15.47 -8.08
CA ALA A 68 -3.58 15.48 -9.51
C ALA A 68 -2.57 14.69 -10.38
N SER A 69 -1.42 14.31 -9.83
CA SER A 69 -0.37 13.52 -10.48
C SER A 69 -0.47 12.01 -10.25
N GLU A 70 -1.49 11.54 -9.55
CA GLU A 70 -1.67 10.12 -9.26
C GLU A 70 -2.16 9.34 -10.47
N THR A 71 -1.73 8.08 -10.56
CA THR A 71 -2.24 7.10 -11.51
C THR A 71 -2.49 5.80 -10.78
N MET A 72 -3.73 5.34 -10.78
CA MET A 72 -4.07 4.01 -10.30
C MET A 72 -3.64 2.98 -11.33
N ILE A 73 -2.94 1.95 -10.88
CA ILE A 73 -2.45 0.84 -11.67
C ILE A 73 -2.93 -0.45 -11.03
N GLU A 74 -3.46 -1.36 -11.85
CA GLU A 74 -3.88 -2.68 -11.41
C GLU A 74 -3.05 -3.74 -12.13
N HIS A 75 -2.38 -4.58 -11.34
CA HIS A 75 -1.68 -5.76 -11.80
C HIS A 75 -2.29 -7.02 -11.18
N GLU A 76 -1.98 -8.17 -11.74
CA GLU A 76 -2.28 -9.43 -11.07
C GLU A 76 -1.56 -9.46 -9.71
N GLY A 77 -2.35 -9.62 -8.65
CA GLY A 77 -1.85 -9.73 -7.28
C GLY A 77 -1.66 -8.43 -6.49
N PHE A 78 -1.68 -7.24 -7.10
CA PHE A 78 -1.56 -5.98 -6.35
C PHE A 78 -2.04 -4.75 -7.13
N ARG A 79 -2.34 -3.68 -6.40
CA ARG A 79 -2.71 -2.37 -6.93
C ARG A 79 -1.74 -1.30 -6.45
N ILE A 80 -1.53 -0.27 -7.27
CA ILE A 80 -0.58 0.81 -7.03
C ILE A 80 -1.28 2.16 -7.20
N SER A 81 -1.11 3.05 -6.23
CA SER A 81 -1.25 4.48 -6.45
C SER A 81 0.13 5.03 -6.82
N TYR A 82 0.35 5.33 -8.09
CA TYR A 82 1.65 5.80 -8.58
C TYR A 82 1.72 7.32 -8.71
N ASN A 83 2.75 7.92 -8.10
CA ASN A 83 3.00 9.35 -8.14
C ASN A 83 3.94 9.73 -9.29
N ARG A 84 3.39 10.29 -10.36
CA ARG A 84 4.17 10.68 -11.55
C ARG A 84 5.12 11.86 -11.33
N THR A 85 4.91 12.66 -10.30
CA THR A 85 5.81 13.76 -9.95
C THR A 85 7.03 13.23 -9.22
N ARG A 86 6.82 12.35 -8.23
CA ARG A 86 7.86 11.73 -7.41
C ARG A 86 8.52 10.52 -8.07
N LEU A 87 7.87 9.90 -9.06
CA LEU A 87 8.28 8.67 -9.75
C LEU A 87 8.46 7.45 -8.82
N ILE A 88 7.65 7.40 -7.77
CA ILE A 88 7.53 6.29 -6.83
C ILE A 88 6.04 6.08 -6.51
N PRO A 89 5.59 4.92 -6.00
CA PRO A 89 4.22 4.77 -5.54
C PRO A 89 3.92 5.69 -4.35
N ASN A 90 2.65 6.09 -4.16
CA ASN A 90 2.16 6.61 -2.89
C ASN A 90 1.93 5.42 -1.95
N TRP A 91 1.33 4.37 -2.47
CA TRP A 91 1.12 3.08 -1.81
C TRP A 91 0.98 1.95 -2.82
N VAL A 92 1.21 0.74 -2.34
CA VAL A 92 0.93 -0.53 -3.03
C VAL A 92 0.12 -1.39 -2.07
N ALA A 93 -0.98 -1.97 -2.55
CA ALA A 93 -1.91 -2.73 -1.74
C ALA A 93 -2.22 -4.08 -2.36
N TYR A 94 -2.30 -5.13 -1.52
CA TYR A 94 -2.60 -6.49 -1.96
C TYR A 94 -3.12 -7.37 -0.82
N GLU A 95 -3.94 -8.35 -1.19
CA GLU A 95 -4.23 -9.50 -0.36
C GLU A 95 -3.15 -10.56 -0.58
N LEU A 96 -2.69 -11.20 0.48
CA LEU A 96 -1.82 -12.36 0.44
C LEU A 96 -2.51 -13.53 1.13
N THR A 97 -3.01 -14.48 0.36
CA THR A 97 -3.64 -15.68 0.90
C THR A 97 -2.59 -16.72 1.34
N LYS A 98 -3.00 -17.62 2.23
CA LYS A 98 -2.16 -18.75 2.65
C LYS A 98 -1.66 -19.57 1.46
N SER A 99 -2.50 -19.82 0.46
CA SER A 99 -2.16 -20.60 -0.74
C SER A 99 -1.07 -19.93 -1.58
N GLU A 100 -1.12 -18.62 -1.76
CA GLU A 100 -0.16 -17.84 -2.53
C GLU A 100 1.24 -17.87 -1.93
N THR A 101 1.34 -18.02 -0.59
CA THR A 101 2.66 -18.12 0.08
C THR A 101 3.45 -19.40 -0.27
N TYR A 102 2.87 -20.35 -0.98
CA TYR A 102 3.50 -21.62 -1.40
C TYR A 102 3.81 -21.66 -2.90
N GLY A 103 3.69 -20.56 -3.60
CA GLY A 103 4.08 -20.48 -5.01
C GLY A 103 5.57 -20.79 -5.24
N ASN A 104 5.89 -21.29 -6.42
CA ASN A 104 7.23 -21.75 -6.80
C ASN A 104 7.76 -21.10 -8.09
N VAL A 105 7.11 -20.06 -8.59
CA VAL A 105 7.60 -19.28 -9.72
C VAL A 105 8.98 -18.73 -9.37
N GLU A 106 9.93 -18.89 -10.29
CA GLU A 106 11.27 -18.36 -10.13
C GLU A 106 11.28 -16.83 -10.19
N ARG A 107 12.20 -16.21 -9.47
CA ARG A 107 12.35 -14.76 -9.43
C ARG A 107 12.85 -14.25 -10.79
N THR A 108 12.13 -13.29 -11.39
CA THR A 108 12.44 -12.75 -12.72
C THR A 108 13.72 -11.90 -12.72
N ASP A 109 13.97 -11.09 -11.69
CA ASP A 109 15.08 -10.13 -11.56
C ASP A 109 15.24 -9.13 -12.74
N TYR A 110 14.20 -8.96 -13.54
CA TYR A 110 14.19 -8.08 -14.70
C TYR A 110 13.35 -6.82 -14.44
N PHE A 111 14.03 -5.74 -14.03
CA PHE A 111 13.39 -4.45 -13.77
C PHE A 111 13.16 -3.67 -15.05
N ASP A 112 11.93 -3.22 -15.30
CA ASP A 112 11.55 -2.44 -16.47
C ASP A 112 10.50 -1.38 -16.16
N VAL A 113 10.24 -0.52 -17.13
CA VAL A 113 9.10 0.41 -17.10
C VAL A 113 7.79 -0.36 -17.14
N ASP A 114 6.79 0.19 -16.47
CA ASP A 114 5.46 -0.41 -16.46
C ASP A 114 4.75 -0.18 -17.80
N PRO A 115 4.43 -1.23 -18.56
CA PRO A 115 3.76 -1.10 -19.85
C PRO A 115 2.29 -0.67 -19.75
N SER A 116 1.66 -0.80 -18.59
CA SER A 116 0.25 -0.46 -18.39
C SER A 116 0.00 1.05 -18.35
N ILE A 117 1.04 1.85 -18.14
CA ILE A 117 0.94 3.31 -18.13
C ILE A 117 1.89 3.94 -19.13
N SER A 118 1.45 5.04 -19.74
CA SER A 118 2.26 5.86 -20.64
C SER A 118 2.85 7.08 -19.94
N GLY A 119 3.87 7.69 -20.53
CA GLY A 119 4.42 8.97 -20.09
C GLY A 119 5.56 8.82 -19.08
N ARG A 120 5.65 9.76 -18.11
CA ARG A 120 6.80 9.87 -17.21
C ARG A 120 6.81 8.78 -16.17
N GLN A 121 7.87 7.96 -16.17
CA GLN A 121 8.15 6.90 -15.21
C GLN A 121 9.64 6.90 -14.85
N ALA A 122 9.99 6.31 -13.71
CA ALA A 122 11.37 5.94 -13.40
C ALA A 122 11.90 4.95 -14.45
N GLN A 123 13.21 4.91 -14.64
CA GLN A 123 13.89 3.94 -15.49
C GLN A 123 15.00 3.25 -14.73
N PHE A 124 15.39 2.08 -15.19
CA PHE A 124 16.48 1.29 -14.60
C PHE A 124 17.77 2.10 -14.42
N SER A 125 18.10 2.94 -15.41
CA SER A 125 19.30 3.79 -15.37
C SER A 125 19.27 4.86 -14.26
N ASP A 126 18.08 5.24 -13.74
CA ASP A 126 17.99 6.22 -12.67
C ASP A 126 18.50 5.68 -11.33
N TYR A 127 18.54 4.36 -11.16
CA TYR A 127 19.05 3.68 -9.96
C TYR A 127 20.54 3.34 -10.05
N SER A 128 21.14 3.38 -11.25
CA SER A 128 22.52 2.93 -11.48
C SER A 128 23.52 3.83 -10.76
N HIS A 129 24.43 3.23 -9.99
CA HIS A 129 25.52 3.92 -9.26
C HIS A 129 25.05 4.98 -8.26
N THR A 130 23.83 4.86 -7.73
CA THR A 130 23.27 5.83 -6.79
C THR A 130 23.52 5.49 -5.33
N GLY A 131 23.91 4.25 -5.03
CA GLY A 131 24.06 3.72 -3.67
C GLY A 131 22.75 3.25 -3.05
N TYR A 132 21.62 3.29 -3.80
CA TYR A 132 20.36 2.73 -3.38
C TYR A 132 20.01 1.47 -4.15
N ASP A 133 19.35 0.54 -3.45
CA ASP A 133 18.73 -0.63 -4.07
C ASP A 133 17.41 -0.24 -4.75
N ARG A 134 16.95 -1.09 -5.63
CA ARG A 134 15.59 -1.12 -6.16
C ARG A 134 14.71 -1.89 -5.18
N GLY A 135 14.19 -1.18 -4.16
CA GLY A 135 13.36 -1.77 -3.11
C GLY A 135 11.92 -1.99 -3.58
N HIS A 136 11.43 -3.22 -3.45
CA HIS A 136 10.06 -3.58 -3.80
C HIS A 136 9.08 -3.12 -2.71
N MET A 137 7.89 -2.69 -3.12
CA MET A 137 6.76 -2.50 -2.22
C MET A 137 5.94 -3.80 -2.12
N ALA A 138 5.39 -4.32 -3.21
CA ALA A 138 4.92 -5.70 -3.29
C ALA A 138 6.12 -6.61 -3.62
N PRO A 139 6.60 -7.45 -2.67
CA PRO A 139 7.86 -8.17 -2.83
C PRO A 139 7.71 -9.41 -3.73
N ALA A 140 8.74 -9.74 -4.49
CA ALA A 140 8.77 -10.93 -5.33
C ALA A 140 8.50 -12.24 -4.55
N GLY A 141 8.83 -12.26 -3.24
CA GLY A 141 8.55 -13.40 -2.36
C GLY A 141 7.05 -13.68 -2.16
N ASP A 142 6.19 -12.66 -2.32
CA ASP A 142 4.74 -12.75 -2.16
C ASP A 142 4.04 -13.03 -3.51
N MET A 143 4.75 -12.87 -4.65
CA MET A 143 4.22 -13.03 -6.01
C MET A 143 4.58 -14.37 -6.68
N LYS A 144 5.12 -15.33 -5.93
CA LYS A 144 5.59 -16.63 -6.45
C LYS A 144 4.48 -17.57 -6.92
N TRP A 145 3.24 -17.21 -6.79
CA TRP A 145 2.07 -18.01 -7.16
C TRP A 145 1.63 -17.78 -8.62
N SER A 146 2.03 -16.69 -9.25
CA SER A 146 1.74 -16.35 -10.65
C SER A 146 2.98 -15.78 -11.35
N GLN A 147 3.18 -16.15 -12.63
CA GLN A 147 4.25 -15.58 -13.45
C GLN A 147 3.98 -14.10 -13.74
N ASP A 148 2.73 -13.75 -14.06
CA ASP A 148 2.34 -12.38 -14.37
C ASP A 148 2.49 -11.47 -13.14
N ALA A 149 2.10 -11.93 -11.95
CA ALA A 149 2.33 -11.21 -10.69
C ALA A 149 3.83 -11.07 -10.39
N MET A 150 4.63 -12.11 -10.63
CA MET A 150 6.08 -12.08 -10.48
C MET A 150 6.72 -11.04 -11.42
N ASP A 151 6.38 -11.04 -12.69
CA ASP A 151 6.95 -10.11 -13.67
C ASP A 151 6.51 -8.67 -13.36
N ALA A 152 5.24 -8.47 -13.03
CA ALA A 152 4.70 -7.16 -12.69
C ALA A 152 5.36 -6.55 -11.45
N CYS A 153 5.74 -7.34 -10.44
CA CYS A 153 6.36 -6.77 -9.23
C CYS A 153 7.75 -6.16 -9.49
N PHE A 154 8.39 -6.45 -10.63
CA PHE A 154 9.64 -5.83 -11.08
C PHE A 154 9.45 -4.56 -11.92
N TYR A 155 8.21 -4.16 -12.22
CA TYR A 155 8.00 -2.85 -12.83
C TYR A 155 8.38 -1.73 -11.87
N LEU A 156 9.03 -0.71 -12.42
CA LEU A 156 9.57 0.41 -11.62
C LEU A 156 8.49 1.27 -10.96
N THR A 157 7.22 1.06 -11.30
CA THR A 157 6.08 1.62 -10.57
C THR A 157 5.88 1.03 -9.18
N ASN A 158 6.37 -0.19 -8.93
CA ASN A 158 6.38 -0.87 -7.63
C ASN A 158 7.67 -0.64 -6.81
N ILE A 159 8.62 0.17 -7.32
CA ILE A 159 9.99 0.24 -6.83
C ILE A 159 10.30 1.62 -6.25
N CYS A 160 11.00 1.64 -5.09
CA CYS A 160 11.54 2.84 -4.48
C CYS A 160 13.06 2.75 -4.29
N PRO A 161 13.78 3.90 -4.30
CA PRO A 161 15.16 3.95 -3.86
C PRO A 161 15.26 3.59 -2.37
N GLN A 162 15.81 2.42 -2.04
CA GLN A 162 15.87 1.90 -0.68
C GLN A 162 17.30 1.66 -0.24
N ASN A 163 17.61 1.98 1.01
CA ASN A 163 18.91 1.69 1.59
C ASN A 163 19.19 0.17 1.59
N HIS A 164 20.38 -0.22 1.21
CA HIS A 164 20.76 -1.63 1.07
C HIS A 164 20.60 -2.44 2.36
N ASN A 165 21.02 -1.89 3.50
CA ASN A 165 20.94 -2.60 4.77
C ASN A 165 19.50 -2.75 5.25
N LEU A 166 18.65 -1.73 5.02
CA LEU A 166 17.21 -1.83 5.30
C LEU A 166 16.56 -2.88 4.39
N ASN A 167 16.77 -2.78 3.07
CA ASN A 167 16.15 -3.66 2.07
C ASN A 167 16.44 -5.14 2.32
N LYS A 168 17.69 -5.47 2.60
CA LYS A 168 18.17 -6.85 2.83
C LYS A 168 17.96 -7.34 4.27
N GLY A 169 17.81 -6.42 5.22
CA GLY A 169 17.67 -6.69 6.64
C GLY A 169 16.23 -6.59 7.13
N ALA A 170 15.94 -5.62 8.01
CA ALA A 170 14.66 -5.50 8.72
C ALA A 170 13.42 -5.45 7.79
N TRP A 171 13.53 -4.86 6.60
CA TRP A 171 12.44 -4.84 5.64
C TRP A 171 12.13 -6.24 5.10
N ASN A 172 13.16 -6.98 4.66
CA ASN A 172 13.01 -8.36 4.25
C ASN A 172 12.49 -9.27 5.38
N ASP A 173 12.95 -9.05 6.62
CA ASP A 173 12.46 -9.81 7.77
C ASP A 173 10.97 -9.58 8.00
N LEU A 174 10.50 -8.33 7.87
CA LEU A 174 9.07 -8.00 7.94
C LEU A 174 8.27 -8.66 6.80
N GLU A 175 8.78 -8.70 5.59
CA GLU A 175 8.14 -9.41 4.47
C GLU A 175 8.02 -10.92 4.75
N ILE A 176 9.05 -11.54 5.31
CA ILE A 176 9.00 -12.94 5.75
C ILE A 176 7.90 -13.13 6.82
N LYS A 177 7.76 -12.18 7.74
CA LYS A 177 6.70 -12.21 8.76
C LYS A 177 5.31 -12.06 8.16
N CYS A 178 5.10 -11.19 7.18
CA CYS A 178 3.82 -11.07 6.48
C CYS A 178 3.38 -12.42 5.88
N ARG A 179 4.29 -13.14 5.22
CA ARG A 179 4.02 -14.50 4.72
C ARG A 179 3.70 -15.50 5.85
N GLN A 180 4.38 -15.40 7.00
CA GLN A 180 4.09 -16.25 8.15
C GLN A 180 2.72 -15.95 8.76
N TRP A 181 2.32 -14.69 8.85
CA TRP A 181 0.99 -14.28 9.31
C TRP A 181 -0.10 -14.72 8.34
N ALA A 182 0.08 -14.55 7.03
CA ALA A 182 -0.85 -15.06 6.03
C ALA A 182 -1.03 -16.59 6.15
N ARG A 183 0.05 -17.35 6.40
CA ARG A 183 -0.03 -18.80 6.65
C ARG A 183 -0.76 -19.14 7.95
N ARG A 184 -0.53 -18.37 9.00
CA ARG A 184 -1.10 -18.59 10.33
C ARG A 184 -2.57 -18.25 10.40
N TYR A 185 -2.98 -17.14 9.77
CA TYR A 185 -4.32 -16.61 9.87
C TYR A 185 -5.18 -16.85 8.63
N GLY A 186 -4.63 -17.51 7.60
CA GLY A 186 -5.33 -17.84 6.36
C GLY A 186 -5.09 -16.82 5.25
N LYS A 187 -5.00 -15.54 5.59
CA LYS A 187 -4.67 -14.41 4.69
C LYS A 187 -4.16 -13.21 5.47
N ALA A 188 -3.58 -12.27 4.77
CA ALA A 188 -3.26 -10.92 5.24
C ALA A 188 -3.57 -9.90 4.16
N TRP A 189 -4.14 -8.74 4.52
CA TRP A 189 -4.26 -7.58 3.64
C TRP A 189 -3.15 -6.61 3.99
N ILE A 190 -2.39 -6.20 3.00
CA ILE A 190 -1.15 -5.46 3.17
C ILE A 190 -1.20 -4.19 2.35
N VAL A 191 -0.94 -3.06 3.02
CA VAL A 191 -0.69 -1.77 2.36
C VAL A 191 0.73 -1.34 2.71
N THR A 192 1.51 -1.00 1.71
CA THR A 192 2.91 -0.63 1.89
C THR A 192 3.30 0.53 0.98
N GLY A 193 4.22 1.35 1.41
CA GLY A 193 4.63 2.49 0.61
C GLY A 193 5.73 3.33 1.24
N PRO A 194 6.20 4.34 0.51
CA PRO A 194 7.19 5.30 1.00
C PRO A 194 6.56 6.39 1.87
N VAL A 195 7.32 6.90 2.80
CA VAL A 195 7.04 8.13 3.55
C VAL A 195 8.00 9.21 3.08
N VAL A 196 7.46 10.34 2.63
CA VAL A 196 8.23 11.51 2.16
C VAL A 196 7.74 12.73 2.94
N THR A 197 8.51 13.15 3.93
CA THR A 197 8.18 14.26 4.84
C THR A 197 8.88 15.57 4.46
N SER A 198 9.99 15.49 3.72
CA SER A 198 10.75 16.66 3.28
C SER A 198 10.02 17.42 2.16
N GLU A 199 9.96 18.75 2.24
CA GLU A 199 9.50 19.62 1.15
C GLU A 199 10.46 19.60 -0.04
N GLU A 200 11.76 19.39 0.21
CA GLU A 200 12.82 19.23 -0.78
C GLU A 200 13.48 17.86 -0.65
N PRO A 201 12.81 16.77 -1.07
CA PRO A 201 13.33 15.42 -0.90
C PRO A 201 14.56 15.20 -1.79
N LYS A 202 15.50 14.40 -1.28
CA LYS A 202 16.61 13.90 -2.09
C LYS A 202 16.08 13.14 -3.30
N THR A 203 16.76 13.25 -4.42
CA THR A 203 16.41 12.53 -5.65
C THR A 203 17.63 11.81 -6.23
N ILE A 204 17.36 10.77 -7.03
CA ILE A 204 18.37 10.03 -7.79
C ILE A 204 18.06 10.03 -9.29
N GLY A 205 19.09 9.73 -10.07
CA GLY A 205 18.99 9.59 -11.53
C GLY A 205 18.66 10.88 -12.28
N ARG A 206 18.61 10.76 -13.59
CA ARG A 206 18.34 11.92 -14.47
C ARG A 206 16.90 12.39 -14.42
N ARG A 207 15.99 11.51 -13.99
CA ARG A 207 14.55 11.80 -13.88
C ARG A 207 14.13 12.35 -12.54
N HIS A 208 15.09 12.48 -11.60
CA HIS A 208 14.83 12.94 -10.24
C HIS A 208 13.81 12.07 -9.50
N VAL A 209 14.06 10.75 -9.47
CA VAL A 209 13.27 9.80 -8.67
C VAL A 209 13.47 10.14 -7.19
N VAL A 210 12.38 10.38 -6.46
CA VAL A 210 12.44 10.77 -5.06
C VAL A 210 12.95 9.62 -4.19
N VAL A 211 13.85 9.93 -3.26
CA VAL A 211 14.31 9.02 -2.22
C VAL A 211 13.44 9.22 -0.97
N PRO A 212 12.69 8.20 -0.54
CA PRO A 212 11.86 8.29 0.65
C PRO A 212 12.68 8.46 1.93
N ASP A 213 12.10 9.14 2.93
CA ASP A 213 12.68 9.26 4.28
C ASP A 213 12.50 7.97 5.08
N ALA A 214 11.38 7.28 4.85
CA ALA A 214 11.03 6.02 5.50
C ALA A 214 10.10 5.18 4.60
N PHE A 215 9.78 3.98 5.06
CA PHE A 215 8.77 3.11 4.46
C PHE A 215 7.79 2.64 5.51
N PHE A 216 6.53 2.53 5.13
CA PHE A 216 5.48 1.93 5.96
C PHE A 216 5.02 0.59 5.39
N LYS A 217 4.56 -0.28 6.27
CA LYS A 217 3.81 -1.49 5.93
C LYS A 217 2.72 -1.69 6.98
N VAL A 218 1.46 -1.65 6.55
CA VAL A 218 0.29 -1.85 7.39
C VAL A 218 -0.32 -3.19 7.04
N VAL A 219 -0.60 -4.01 8.04
CA VAL A 219 -1.05 -5.39 7.86
C VAL A 219 -2.31 -5.62 8.68
N LEU A 220 -3.35 -6.15 8.05
CA LEU A 220 -4.59 -6.62 8.66
C LEU A 220 -4.68 -8.13 8.50
N VAL A 221 -5.06 -8.84 9.56
CA VAL A 221 -5.29 -10.28 9.52
C VAL A 221 -6.63 -10.63 10.16
N PRO A 222 -7.35 -11.66 9.68
CA PRO A 222 -8.52 -12.17 10.37
C PRO A 222 -8.09 -12.89 11.66
N LYS A 223 -8.82 -12.68 12.76
CA LYS A 223 -8.54 -13.36 14.02
C LYS A 223 -9.81 -13.62 14.83
N GLY A 224 -10.16 -14.89 14.98
CA GLY A 224 -11.43 -15.29 15.58
C GLY A 224 -12.60 -14.79 14.74
N GLU A 225 -13.53 -14.07 15.38
CA GLU A 225 -14.68 -13.45 14.69
C GLU A 225 -14.40 -11.98 14.27
N GLY A 226 -13.16 -11.52 14.37
CA GLY A 226 -12.77 -10.13 14.08
C GLY A 226 -11.44 -10.05 13.33
N TYR A 227 -10.77 -8.93 13.52
CA TYR A 227 -9.51 -8.60 12.87
C TYR A 227 -8.50 -8.06 13.88
N GLU A 228 -7.22 -8.15 13.52
CA GLU A 228 -6.11 -7.47 14.18
C GLU A 228 -5.28 -6.75 13.13
N ALA A 229 -4.87 -5.52 13.42
CA ALA A 229 -4.01 -4.75 12.53
C ALA A 229 -2.76 -4.24 13.24
N ALA A 230 -1.71 -3.99 12.48
CA ALA A 230 -0.50 -3.32 12.94
C ALA A 230 0.15 -2.56 11.79
N ALA A 231 0.79 -1.45 12.11
CA ALA A 231 1.64 -0.71 11.22
C ALA A 231 3.12 -0.83 11.65
N PHE A 232 4.00 -0.78 10.67
CA PHE A 232 5.45 -0.79 10.83
C PHE A 232 6.03 0.34 9.99
N VAL A 233 6.85 1.21 10.61
CA VAL A 233 7.50 2.32 9.91
C VAL A 233 9.00 2.25 10.14
N MET A 234 9.77 2.16 9.06
CA MET A 234 11.22 2.01 9.10
C MET A 234 11.91 3.13 8.34
N LYS A 235 12.87 3.80 8.96
CA LYS A 235 13.68 4.84 8.31
C LYS A 235 14.49 4.26 7.16
N ASN A 236 14.60 5.01 6.08
CA ASN A 236 15.40 4.64 4.91
C ASN A 236 16.89 4.92 5.13
N ASP A 237 17.48 4.31 6.15
CA ASP A 237 18.86 4.51 6.56
C ASP A 237 19.57 3.17 6.86
N ASN A 238 20.79 3.22 7.37
CA ASN A 238 21.60 2.05 7.73
C ASN A 238 21.23 1.46 9.10
N GLY A 239 20.15 1.90 9.75
CA GLY A 239 19.73 1.38 11.04
C GLY A 239 19.41 -0.12 10.95
N ASN A 240 19.91 -0.88 11.92
CA ASN A 240 19.65 -2.31 12.01
C ASN A 240 18.67 -2.58 13.16
N LEU A 241 17.44 -2.09 13.01
CA LEU A 241 16.37 -2.28 13.99
C LEU A 241 15.62 -3.58 13.69
N ASP A 242 15.20 -4.28 14.75
CA ASP A 242 14.21 -5.32 14.63
C ASP A 242 12.86 -4.72 14.23
N TYR A 243 12.10 -5.41 13.37
CA TYR A 243 10.80 -4.90 12.91
C TYR A 243 9.83 -4.63 14.07
N THR A 244 9.94 -5.35 15.18
CA THR A 244 9.08 -5.15 16.38
C THR A 244 9.34 -3.81 17.06
N GLN A 245 10.51 -3.22 16.89
CA GLN A 245 10.85 -1.89 17.41
C GLN A 245 10.30 -0.76 16.54
N CYS A 246 9.83 -1.10 15.34
CA CYS A 246 9.28 -0.18 14.34
C CYS A 246 7.74 -0.27 14.27
N SER A 247 7.12 -1.04 15.17
CA SER A 247 5.68 -1.25 15.19
C SER A 247 4.95 -0.10 15.88
N MET A 248 3.75 0.20 15.39
CA MET A 248 2.84 1.20 15.91
C MET A 248 1.38 0.82 15.62
N THR A 249 0.44 1.60 16.11
CA THR A 249 -0.98 1.46 15.75
C THR A 249 -1.23 1.95 14.33
N VAL A 250 -2.36 1.55 13.73
CA VAL A 250 -2.76 2.05 12.41
C VAL A 250 -3.07 3.54 12.48
N ASP A 251 -3.78 4.02 13.52
CA ASP A 251 -4.03 5.46 13.78
C ASP A 251 -2.73 6.30 13.74
N GLU A 252 -1.63 5.78 14.32
CA GLU A 252 -0.33 6.47 14.30
C GLU A 252 0.26 6.53 12.88
N ALA A 253 0.11 5.46 12.09
CA ALA A 253 0.56 5.42 10.71
C ALA A 253 -0.29 6.32 9.81
N GLU A 254 -1.59 6.40 10.03
CA GLU A 254 -2.49 7.32 9.34
C GLU A 254 -2.14 8.79 9.58
N ASN A 255 -1.87 9.14 10.85
CA ASN A 255 -1.41 10.47 11.21
C ASN A 255 -0.08 10.85 10.54
N LEU A 256 0.81 9.87 10.31
CA LEU A 256 2.08 10.08 9.65
C LEU A 256 1.96 10.21 8.13
N THR A 257 1.10 9.38 7.51
CA THR A 257 1.05 9.23 6.05
C THR A 257 -0.06 10.04 5.39
N GLY A 258 -1.10 10.40 6.13
CA GLY A 258 -2.34 11.00 5.59
C GLY A 258 -3.18 10.00 4.81
N ILE A 259 -2.89 8.70 4.93
CA ILE A 259 -3.61 7.61 4.28
C ILE A 259 -4.59 7.01 5.29
N ASP A 260 -5.84 6.78 4.89
CA ASP A 260 -6.88 6.13 5.66
C ASP A 260 -6.89 4.64 5.26
N PHE A 261 -6.42 3.78 6.18
CA PHE A 261 -6.26 2.36 5.92
C PHE A 261 -7.52 1.60 6.31
N TYR A 262 -7.82 0.53 5.57
CA TYR A 262 -8.94 -0.39 5.87
C TYR A 262 -10.31 0.27 5.99
N TYR A 263 -10.52 1.43 5.36
CA TYR A 263 -11.75 2.23 5.39
C TYR A 263 -13.00 1.45 4.93
N ALA A 264 -12.83 0.29 4.32
CA ALA A 264 -13.92 -0.62 3.94
C ALA A 264 -14.48 -1.43 5.13
N LEU A 265 -13.79 -1.44 6.27
CA LEU A 265 -14.32 -2.01 7.50
C LEU A 265 -15.48 -1.16 8.05
N PRO A 266 -16.47 -1.77 8.71
CA PRO A 266 -17.45 -1.01 9.49
C PRO A 266 -16.73 -0.14 10.55
N ASP A 267 -17.20 1.12 10.73
CA ASP A 267 -16.56 2.13 11.59
C ASP A 267 -16.21 1.62 12.99
N ASP A 268 -17.07 0.78 13.60
CA ASP A 268 -16.86 0.23 14.95
C ASP A 268 -15.74 -0.84 15.00
N ILE A 269 -15.54 -1.54 13.89
CA ILE A 269 -14.44 -2.53 13.72
C ILE A 269 -13.17 -1.79 13.35
N GLU A 270 -13.22 -0.89 12.37
CA GLU A 270 -12.12 -0.03 11.93
C GLU A 270 -11.51 0.72 13.12
N ASP A 271 -12.33 1.52 13.83
CA ASP A 271 -11.92 2.25 15.03
C ASP A 271 -11.22 1.37 16.10
N LYS A 272 -11.63 0.12 16.23
CA LYS A 272 -11.07 -0.80 17.23
C LYS A 272 -9.71 -1.35 16.77
N VAL A 273 -9.57 -1.76 15.51
CA VAL A 273 -8.33 -2.36 15.01
C VAL A 273 -7.25 -1.32 14.83
N GLU A 274 -7.61 -0.08 14.47
CA GLU A 274 -6.67 1.00 14.23
C GLU A 274 -6.04 1.56 15.51
N ARG A 275 -6.81 1.61 16.61
CA ARG A 275 -6.34 2.13 17.90
C ARG A 275 -5.48 1.17 18.70
N SER A 276 -5.45 -0.10 18.33
CA SER A 276 -4.83 -1.13 19.15
C SER A 276 -3.65 -1.79 18.45
N TYR A 277 -2.60 -2.08 19.23
CA TYR A 277 -1.49 -2.93 18.82
C TYR A 277 -1.33 -4.09 19.78
N ASN A 278 -1.50 -5.30 19.29
CA ASN A 278 -1.38 -6.50 20.10
C ASN A 278 -0.08 -7.26 19.76
N ALA A 279 0.98 -6.98 20.49
CA ALA A 279 2.30 -7.57 20.27
C ALA A 279 2.32 -9.11 20.23
N SER A 280 1.33 -9.80 20.82
CA SER A 280 1.27 -11.28 20.79
C SER A 280 0.86 -11.84 19.44
N VAL A 281 0.22 -11.03 18.60
CA VAL A 281 -0.21 -11.40 17.23
C VAL A 281 0.97 -11.32 16.26
N TRP A 282 1.82 -10.32 16.46
CA TRP A 282 2.83 -9.87 15.52
C TRP A 282 4.27 -10.36 15.80
N LYS A 283 4.39 -11.39 16.62
CA LYS A 283 5.68 -12.06 16.94
C LYS A 283 6.02 -13.18 15.97
#